data_10681200f61441abc3bbb9263e184778
#
_entry.id   10681200f61441abc3bbb9263e184778
#
_cell.length_a   1.000
_cell.length_b   1.000
_cell.length_c   1.000
_cell.angle_alpha   90.00
_cell.angle_beta   90.00
_cell.angle_gamma   90.00
#
_symmetry.space_group_name_H-M   'P 1'
#
loop_
_entity.id
_entity.type
_entity.pdbx_description
1 polymer ?
#
loop_
_entity_poly.entity_id
_entity_poly.type
_entity_poly.pdbx_seq_one_letter_code
_entity_poly.pdbx_strand_id
1 'polypeptide(L)' 'MSHTPHELAADFPEHTDTIHRLKMTDGAFRVLAERYHEVNRAIHRAETNVEPTDELNEVRMRKERMRLKDELSRMLS' A
#
# COMPACT_ATOMS: atom_id res chain seq x y z
N MET A 1 -12.83 -4.37 -14.91
CA MET A 1 -12.37 -4.65 -13.57
C MET A 1 -11.46 -3.54 -13.08
N SER A 2 -11.77 -2.96 -11.96
CA SER A 2 -10.96 -1.87 -11.46
C SER A 2 -9.76 -2.40 -10.67
N HIS A 3 -8.62 -1.77 -10.88
CA HIS A 3 -7.42 -2.07 -10.12
C HIS A 3 -7.10 -0.91 -9.21
N THR A 4 -6.66 -1.22 -8.02
CA THR A 4 -6.09 -0.21 -7.16
C THR A 4 -4.64 0.01 -7.61
N PRO A 5 -4.27 1.24 -8.00
CA PRO A 5 -2.88 1.52 -8.34
C PRO A 5 -1.96 1.21 -7.17
N HIS A 6 -0.74 0.90 -7.45
CA HIS A 6 0.28 0.63 -6.44
C HIS A 6 -0.06 -0.60 -5.59
N GLU A 7 -0.57 -1.64 -6.21
CA GLU A 7 -0.67 -2.91 -5.50
C GLU A 7 0.73 -3.36 -5.09
N LEU A 8 0.79 -4.07 -3.96
CA LEU A 8 2.08 -4.45 -3.40
C LEU A 8 2.94 -5.24 -4.37
N ALA A 9 2.34 -6.19 -5.09
CA ALA A 9 3.08 -6.99 -6.06
C ALA A 9 3.58 -6.15 -7.23
N ALA A 10 2.84 -5.10 -7.60
CA ALA A 10 3.26 -4.20 -8.67
C ALA A 10 4.42 -3.32 -8.24
N ASP A 11 4.45 -2.91 -6.98
CA ASP A 11 5.52 -2.06 -6.44
C ASP A 11 6.79 -2.88 -6.15
N PHE A 12 6.64 -4.16 -5.89
CA PHE A 12 7.77 -5.06 -5.59
C PHE A 12 7.71 -6.30 -6.48
N PRO A 13 7.84 -6.13 -7.79
CA PRO A 13 7.68 -7.26 -8.71
C PRO A 13 8.72 -8.36 -8.54
N GLU A 14 9.87 -8.02 -7.97
CA GLU A 14 10.94 -8.98 -7.73
C GLU A 14 10.67 -9.86 -6.53
N HIS A 15 9.68 -9.49 -5.72
CA HIS A 15 9.38 -10.17 -4.46
C HIS A 15 7.99 -10.79 -4.44
N THR A 16 7.42 -11.07 -5.60
CA THR A 16 6.05 -11.58 -5.69
C THR A 16 5.86 -12.85 -4.85
N ASP A 17 6.79 -13.80 -4.97
CA ASP A 17 6.71 -15.05 -4.22
C ASP A 17 6.87 -14.83 -2.73
N THR A 18 7.78 -13.95 -2.35
CA THR A 18 8.01 -13.62 -0.93
C THR A 18 6.78 -12.96 -0.33
N ILE A 19 6.16 -12.04 -1.06
CA ILE A 19 4.92 -11.38 -0.62
C ILE A 19 3.83 -12.41 -0.36
N HIS A 20 3.65 -13.33 -1.30
CA HIS A 20 2.62 -14.36 -1.18
C HIS A 20 2.87 -15.23 0.05
N ARG A 21 4.11 -15.65 0.25
CA ARG A 21 4.45 -16.49 1.39
C ARG A 21 4.26 -15.77 2.72
N LEU A 22 4.69 -14.51 2.80
CA LEU A 22 4.57 -13.74 4.04
C LEU A 22 3.12 -13.43 4.38
N LYS A 23 2.28 -13.21 3.39
CA LYS A 23 0.85 -13.01 3.64
C LYS A 23 0.23 -14.23 4.30
N MET A 24 0.73 -15.40 4.01
CA MET A 24 0.22 -16.64 4.59
C MET A 24 0.83 -16.99 5.93
N THR A 25 2.05 -16.55 6.20
CA THR A 25 2.80 -17.01 7.36
C THR A 25 3.14 -15.94 8.39
N ASP A 26 3.00 -14.66 8.04
CA ASP A 26 3.39 -13.57 8.93
C ASP A 26 2.23 -12.61 9.12
N GLY A 27 1.62 -12.64 10.31
CA GLY A 27 0.48 -11.77 10.61
C GLY A 27 0.82 -10.29 10.61
N ALA A 28 2.03 -9.94 11.06
CA ALA A 28 2.46 -8.54 11.05
C ALA A 28 2.60 -8.02 9.62
N PHE A 29 3.17 -8.84 8.74
CA PHE A 29 3.27 -8.47 7.33
C PHE A 29 1.89 -8.28 6.73
N ARG A 30 0.96 -9.18 7.04
CA ARG A 30 -0.40 -9.11 6.49
C ARG A 30 -1.10 -7.82 6.92
N VAL A 31 -0.94 -7.41 8.17
CA VAL A 31 -1.53 -6.16 8.65
C VAL A 31 -0.95 -4.94 7.93
N LEU A 32 0.37 -4.92 7.77
CA LEU A 32 1.02 -3.82 7.05
C LEU A 32 0.60 -3.78 5.59
N ALA A 33 0.49 -4.94 4.96
CA ALA A 33 0.07 -5.03 3.56
C ALA A 33 -1.37 -4.53 3.38
N GLU A 34 -2.25 -4.85 4.32
CA GLU A 34 -3.63 -4.37 4.27
C GLU A 34 -3.71 -2.86 4.45
N ARG A 35 -2.93 -2.31 5.37
CA ARG A 35 -2.86 -0.86 5.57
C ARG A 35 -2.34 -0.15 4.34
N TYR A 36 -1.30 -0.70 3.73
CA TYR A 36 -0.74 -0.16 2.52
C TYR A 36 -1.81 -0.11 1.42
N HIS A 37 -2.56 -1.17 1.29
CA HIS A 37 -3.62 -1.28 0.30
C HIS A 37 -4.73 -0.26 0.55
N GLU A 38 -5.14 -0.09 1.81
CA GLU A 38 -6.17 0.89 2.17
C GLU A 38 -5.74 2.32 1.89
N VAL A 39 -4.50 2.65 2.21
CA VAL A 39 -3.96 3.98 1.96
C VAL A 39 -3.90 4.25 0.46
N ASN A 40 -3.47 3.27 -0.32
CA ASN A 40 -3.44 3.41 -1.77
C ASN A 40 -4.82 3.65 -2.35
N ARG A 41 -5.83 2.94 -1.85
CA ARG A 41 -7.19 3.16 -2.33
C ARG A 41 -7.71 4.54 -1.95
N ALA A 42 -7.39 5.01 -0.74
CA ALA A 42 -7.81 6.34 -0.30
C ALA A 42 -7.16 7.42 -1.15
N ILE A 43 -5.88 7.29 -1.43
CA ILE A 43 -5.17 8.25 -2.29
C ILE A 43 -5.77 8.24 -3.70
N HIS A 44 -6.04 7.07 -4.23
CA HIS A 44 -6.62 6.94 -5.55
C HIS A 44 -7.99 7.63 -5.64
N ARG A 45 -8.83 7.43 -4.63
CA ARG A 45 -10.14 8.09 -4.59
C ARG A 45 -10.01 9.61 -4.53
N ALA A 46 -9.05 10.09 -3.76
CA ALA A 46 -8.80 11.53 -3.66
C ALA A 46 -8.29 12.10 -4.99
N GLU A 47 -7.38 11.39 -5.64
CA GLU A 47 -6.80 11.84 -6.90
C GLU A 47 -7.80 11.85 -8.05
N THR A 48 -8.78 10.96 -8.01
CA THR A 48 -9.81 10.89 -9.05
C THR A 48 -11.03 11.73 -8.72
N ASN A 49 -11.02 12.44 -7.58
CA ASN A 49 -12.12 13.27 -7.11
C ASN A 49 -13.43 12.50 -6.84
N VAL A 50 -13.32 11.19 -6.65
CA VAL A 50 -14.47 10.39 -6.25
C VAL A 50 -14.82 10.70 -4.80
N GLU A 51 -13.79 10.90 -3.97
CA GLU A 51 -13.95 11.32 -2.58
C GLU A 51 -12.98 12.46 -2.33
N PRO A 52 -13.39 13.71 -2.55
CA PRO A 52 -12.50 14.85 -2.36
C PRO A 52 -12.00 14.95 -0.93
N THR A 53 -10.75 15.33 -0.79
CA THR A 53 -10.14 15.55 0.51
C THR A 53 -9.26 16.81 0.41
N ASP A 54 -8.87 17.38 1.53
CA ASP A 54 -8.03 18.57 1.50
C ASP A 54 -6.56 18.19 1.26
N GLU A 55 -5.77 19.19 0.89
CA GLU A 55 -4.36 18.98 0.56
C GLU A 55 -3.57 18.41 1.73
N LEU A 56 -3.87 18.87 2.94
CA LEU A 56 -3.16 18.41 4.12
C LEU A 56 -3.39 16.92 4.34
N ASN A 57 -4.62 16.47 4.15
CA ASN A 57 -4.94 15.06 4.29
C ASN A 57 -4.26 14.22 3.20
N GLU A 58 -4.20 14.74 1.98
CA GLU A 58 -3.50 14.04 0.90
C GLU A 58 -2.02 13.88 1.21
N VAL A 59 -1.39 14.93 1.76
CA VAL A 59 0.02 14.86 2.14
C VAL A 59 0.22 13.81 3.23
N ARG A 60 -0.67 13.77 4.21
CA ARG A 60 -0.60 12.76 5.28
C ARG A 60 -0.69 11.35 4.72
N MET A 61 -1.60 11.12 3.79
CA MET A 61 -1.77 9.81 3.19
C MET A 61 -0.54 9.37 2.41
N ARG A 62 0.08 10.29 1.68
CA ARG A 62 1.28 9.97 0.91
C ARG A 62 2.47 9.69 1.81
N LYS A 63 2.59 10.41 2.93
CA LYS A 63 3.63 10.13 3.91
C LYS A 63 3.41 8.77 4.56
N GLU A 64 2.18 8.46 4.88
CA GLU A 64 1.83 7.16 5.45
C GLU A 64 2.17 6.04 4.47
N ARG A 65 1.83 6.23 3.20
CA ARG A 65 2.15 5.23 2.17
C ARG A 65 3.66 5.00 2.08
N MET A 66 4.44 6.06 2.10
CA MET A 66 5.90 5.94 2.03
C MET A 66 6.44 5.17 3.24
N ARG A 67 5.95 5.49 4.43
CA ARG A 67 6.38 4.81 5.65
C ARG A 67 6.04 3.31 5.60
N LEU A 68 4.83 2.99 5.18
CA LEU A 68 4.41 1.60 5.06
C LEU A 68 5.23 0.86 4.01
N LYS A 69 5.50 1.52 2.90
CA LYS A 69 6.31 0.93 1.84
C LYS A 69 7.73 0.63 2.33
N ASP A 70 8.31 1.55 3.11
CA ASP A 70 9.64 1.34 3.67
C ASP A 70 9.67 0.15 4.62
N GLU A 71 8.66 0.02 5.47
CA GLU A 71 8.58 -1.09 6.40
C GLU A 71 8.40 -2.41 5.66
N LEU A 72 7.53 -2.43 4.66
CA LEU A 72 7.32 -3.62 3.85
C LEU A 72 8.57 -4.00 3.09
N SER A 73 9.28 -3.02 2.56
CA SER A 73 10.53 -3.26 1.86
C SER A 73 11.56 -3.94 2.76
N ARG A 74 11.64 -3.51 4.01
CA ARG A 74 12.57 -4.13 4.96
C ARG A 74 12.19 -5.57 5.25
N MET A 75 10.90 -5.87 5.30
CA MET A 75 10.47 -7.23 5.54
C MET A 75 10.70 -8.15 4.33
N LEU A 76 10.76 -7.56 3.15
CA LEU A 76 10.96 -8.31 1.91
C LEU A 76 12.44 -8.54 1.58
N SER A 77 13.32 -7.76 2.16
CA SER A 77 14.76 -7.89 1.86
C SER A 77 15.45 -8.98 2.66
#